data_cf04fc9a48490f4e8d97b4d66462bd8c
#
_entry.id   cf04fc9a48490f4e8d97b4d66462bd8c
#
_cell.length_a   1.000
_cell.length_b   1.000
_cell.length_c   1.000
_cell.angle_alpha   90.00
_cell.angle_beta   90.00
_cell.angle_gamma   90.00
#
_symmetry.space_group_name_H-M   'P 1'
#
loop_
_entity.id
_entity.type
_entity.pdbx_description
1 polymer ?
#
loop_
_entity_poly.entity_id
_entity_poly.type
_entity_poly.pdbx_seq_one_letter_code
_entity_poly.pdbx_strand_id
1 'polypeptide(L)'
;MASGDYGMTAEEAKAKSTAWAITYADLVTLLLTFFILLLVILNDAEKHIDRVINLLLDETYIELKENVESSYVSVDRVTKGVKITMASGRLFQSMDDEVQPLVYPLLRQIGGIIRVSKVLNVYEDDRYNNLLTAIENRGGYLNVEIRCEGHTDDLQLPQYAKFQSNWDLSTSRALNIVKLLSDFSRIPQSKFSAM
;
A
#
# COMPACT_ATOMS: atom_id res chain seq x y z
N MET A 1 -39.99 -61.66 48.33
CA MET A 1 -39.36 -61.04 47.16
C MET A 1 -39.05 -59.58 47.56
N ALA A 2 -37.78 -59.31 47.97
CA ALA A 2 -37.36 -57.96 48.31
C ALA A 2 -36.81 -57.30 47.05
N SER A 3 -37.52 -56.31 46.54
CA SER A 3 -37.07 -55.45 45.48
C SER A 3 -35.95 -54.55 46.05
N GLY A 4 -34.71 -54.81 45.65
CA GLY A 4 -33.60 -54.00 45.98
C GLY A 4 -33.66 -52.65 45.22
N ASP A 5 -34.02 -51.60 45.95
CA ASP A 5 -33.87 -50.23 45.48
C ASP A 5 -32.36 -49.85 45.51
N TYR A 6 -31.67 -50.05 44.40
CA TYR A 6 -30.29 -49.60 44.25
C TYR A 6 -30.33 -48.11 44.00
N GLY A 7 -30.38 -47.33 45.09
CA GLY A 7 -30.18 -45.91 45.04
C GLY A 7 -28.82 -45.55 44.37
N MET A 8 -28.81 -44.59 43.46
CA MET A 8 -27.60 -44.11 42.78
C MET A 8 -26.53 -43.78 43.79
N THR A 9 -25.33 -44.24 43.60
CA THR A 9 -24.20 -43.90 44.42
C THR A 9 -23.88 -42.40 44.28
N ALA A 10 -23.25 -41.79 45.30
CA ALA A 10 -22.85 -40.39 45.24
C ALA A 10 -21.91 -40.07 44.07
N GLU A 11 -21.13 -41.06 43.61
CA GLU A 11 -20.26 -40.93 42.44
C GLU A 11 -21.05 -40.93 41.12
N GLU A 12 -22.06 -41.77 40.98
CA GLU A 12 -22.95 -41.79 39.83
C GLU A 12 -23.80 -40.52 39.73
N ALA A 13 -24.26 -39.97 40.84
CA ALA A 13 -24.96 -38.69 40.89
C ALA A 13 -24.06 -37.54 40.44
N LYS A 14 -22.79 -37.52 40.89
CA LYS A 14 -21.78 -36.53 40.49
C LYS A 14 -21.39 -36.67 39.03
N ALA A 15 -21.19 -37.90 38.54
CA ALA A 15 -20.89 -38.13 37.13
C ALA A 15 -22.06 -37.67 36.20
N LYS A 16 -23.29 -37.87 36.58
CA LYS A 16 -24.49 -37.40 35.87
C LYS A 16 -24.62 -35.89 35.89
N SER A 17 -24.28 -35.24 37.01
CA SER A 17 -24.36 -33.78 37.15
C SER A 17 -23.28 -33.05 36.34
N THR A 18 -22.15 -33.70 36.02
CA THR A 18 -21.05 -33.13 35.21
C THR A 18 -21.04 -33.57 33.74
N ALA A 19 -21.89 -34.56 33.38
CA ALA A 19 -21.92 -35.09 32.02
C ALA A 19 -22.19 -34.00 30.93
N TRP A 20 -23.02 -33.02 31.25
CA TRP A 20 -23.30 -31.90 30.37
C TRP A 20 -22.06 -31.04 30.06
N ALA A 21 -21.13 -30.94 31.04
CA ALA A 21 -19.93 -30.13 30.87
C ALA A 21 -18.98 -30.72 29.85
N ILE A 22 -18.96 -32.05 29.68
CA ILE A 22 -18.16 -32.73 28.63
C ILE A 22 -18.70 -32.40 27.24
N THR A 23 -20.01 -32.48 27.04
CA THR A 23 -20.63 -32.13 25.75
C THR A 23 -20.52 -30.65 25.46
N TYR A 24 -20.60 -29.80 26.47
CA TYR A 24 -20.37 -28.36 26.33
C TYR A 24 -18.91 -28.05 25.95
N ALA A 25 -17.94 -28.69 26.62
CA ALA A 25 -16.52 -28.54 26.31
C ALA A 25 -16.19 -28.97 24.87
N ASP A 26 -16.78 -30.08 24.40
CA ASP A 26 -16.62 -30.57 23.02
C ASP A 26 -17.17 -29.55 22.00
N LEU A 27 -18.38 -29.02 22.25
CA LEU A 27 -18.98 -28.00 21.41
C LEU A 27 -18.10 -26.73 21.33
N VAL A 28 -17.58 -26.27 22.48
CA VAL A 28 -16.70 -25.09 22.52
C VAL A 28 -15.38 -25.34 21.81
N THR A 29 -14.78 -26.54 21.96
CA THR A 29 -13.54 -26.88 21.25
C THR A 29 -13.75 -26.99 19.74
N LEU A 30 -14.87 -27.56 19.29
CA LEU A 30 -15.21 -27.59 17.87
C LEU A 30 -15.43 -26.18 17.31
N LEU A 31 -16.11 -25.32 18.05
CA LEU A 31 -16.30 -23.91 17.68
C LEU A 31 -14.97 -23.18 17.57
N LEU A 32 -14.08 -23.38 18.56
CA LEU A 32 -12.75 -22.77 18.57
C LEU A 32 -11.91 -23.22 17.36
N THR A 33 -11.87 -24.52 17.07
CA THR A 33 -11.12 -25.06 15.92
C THR A 33 -11.69 -24.54 14.59
N PHE A 34 -13.02 -24.42 14.49
CA PHE A 34 -13.65 -23.81 13.33
C PHE A 34 -13.21 -22.36 13.13
N PHE A 35 -13.18 -21.54 14.17
CA PHE A 35 -12.70 -20.15 14.07
C PHE A 35 -11.22 -20.07 13.71
N ILE A 36 -10.38 -20.94 14.27
CA ILE A 36 -8.96 -20.99 13.90
C ILE A 36 -8.79 -21.31 12.41
N LEU A 37 -9.50 -22.33 11.91
CA LEU A 37 -9.48 -22.68 10.48
C LEU A 37 -9.95 -21.53 9.59
N LEU A 38 -11.03 -20.85 9.99
CA LEU A 38 -11.55 -19.68 9.27
C LEU A 38 -10.54 -18.54 9.23
N LEU A 39 -9.85 -18.24 10.34
CA LEU A 39 -8.78 -17.23 10.38
C LEU A 39 -7.61 -17.59 9.48
N VAL A 40 -7.20 -18.87 9.42
CA VAL A 40 -6.12 -19.33 8.54
C VAL A 40 -6.48 -19.12 7.08
N ILE A 41 -7.70 -19.53 6.66
CA ILE A 41 -8.16 -19.39 5.27
C ILE A 41 -8.23 -17.92 4.85
N LEU A 42 -8.74 -17.04 5.73
CA LEU A 42 -8.81 -15.59 5.44
C LEU A 42 -7.43 -14.97 5.29
N ASN A 43 -6.49 -15.33 6.17
CA ASN A 43 -5.12 -14.80 6.14
C ASN A 43 -4.33 -15.23 4.89
N ASP A 44 -4.48 -16.48 4.43
CA ASP A 44 -3.78 -16.96 3.24
C ASP A 44 -4.22 -16.24 1.95
N ALA A 45 -5.49 -15.92 1.87
CA ALA A 45 -6.01 -15.18 0.72
C ALA A 45 -5.56 -13.71 0.69
N GLU A 46 -5.35 -13.08 1.85
CA GLU A 46 -4.80 -11.73 1.96
C GLU A 46 -3.33 -11.68 1.54
N LYS A 47 -2.53 -12.64 2.00
CA LYS A 47 -1.12 -12.78 1.61
C LYS A 47 -0.91 -12.99 0.12
N HIS A 48 -1.85 -13.63 -0.56
CA HIS A 48 -1.75 -13.83 -2.01
C HIS A 48 -1.89 -12.49 -2.76
N ILE A 49 -2.85 -11.65 -2.37
CA ILE A 49 -3.06 -10.31 -2.95
C ILE A 49 -1.81 -9.46 -2.75
N ASP A 50 -1.31 -9.37 -1.51
CA ASP A 50 -0.12 -8.59 -1.18
C ASP A 50 1.12 -9.06 -1.96
N ARG A 51 1.27 -10.36 -2.17
CA ARG A 51 2.40 -10.92 -2.94
C ARG A 51 2.38 -10.46 -4.38
N VAL A 52 1.22 -10.47 -5.04
CA VAL A 52 1.11 -10.03 -6.44
C VAL A 52 1.39 -8.53 -6.56
N ILE A 53 0.81 -7.71 -5.66
CA ILE A 53 1.06 -6.27 -5.64
C ILE A 53 2.54 -5.99 -5.42
N ASN A 54 3.19 -6.69 -4.49
CA ASN A 54 4.63 -6.53 -4.25
C ASN A 54 5.48 -6.91 -5.47
N LEU A 55 5.13 -7.96 -6.19
CA LEU A 55 5.83 -8.32 -7.44
C LEU A 55 5.74 -7.22 -8.50
N LEU A 56 4.56 -6.60 -8.67
CA LEU A 56 4.39 -5.49 -9.60
C LEU A 56 5.20 -4.25 -9.22
N LEU A 57 5.25 -3.96 -7.91
CA LEU A 57 6.05 -2.87 -7.39
C LEU A 57 7.56 -3.15 -7.49
N ASP A 58 7.99 -4.40 -7.29
CA ASP A 58 9.39 -4.80 -7.41
C ASP A 58 9.88 -4.71 -8.87
N GLU A 59 9.06 -5.09 -9.85
CA GLU A 59 9.36 -4.88 -11.26
C GLU A 59 9.53 -3.39 -11.59
N THR A 60 8.59 -2.55 -11.14
CA THR A 60 8.65 -1.10 -11.34
C THR A 60 9.88 -0.49 -10.64
N TYR A 61 10.24 -0.97 -9.45
CA TYR A 61 11.43 -0.55 -8.73
C TYR A 61 12.72 -0.86 -9.51
N ILE A 62 12.85 -2.09 -10.01
CA ILE A 62 14.03 -2.51 -10.77
C ILE A 62 14.18 -1.65 -12.02
N GLU A 63 13.11 -1.46 -12.78
CA GLU A 63 13.12 -0.67 -14.01
C GLU A 63 13.50 0.80 -13.75
N LEU A 64 12.94 1.41 -12.71
CA LEU A 64 13.30 2.77 -12.31
C LEU A 64 14.75 2.85 -11.82
N LYS A 65 15.18 1.90 -11.01
CA LYS A 65 16.54 1.88 -10.46
C LYS A 65 17.59 1.77 -11.54
N GLU A 66 17.42 0.87 -12.49
CA GLU A 66 18.37 0.65 -13.59
C GLU A 66 18.45 1.83 -14.56
N ASN A 67 17.35 2.55 -14.76
CA ASN A 67 17.28 3.60 -15.78
C ASN A 67 17.40 5.03 -15.24
N VAL A 68 17.06 5.26 -13.95
CA VAL A 68 16.91 6.61 -13.40
C VAL A 68 17.91 6.91 -12.28
N GLU A 69 18.40 5.88 -11.56
CA GLU A 69 19.31 6.08 -10.42
C GLU A 69 20.61 6.76 -10.87
N SER A 70 21.02 7.79 -10.12
CA SER A 70 22.21 8.59 -10.41
C SER A 70 22.74 9.25 -9.12
N SER A 71 23.83 10.01 -9.22
CA SER A 71 24.40 10.69 -8.06
C SER A 71 23.48 11.72 -7.36
N TYR A 72 22.40 12.13 -8.03
CA TYR A 72 21.42 13.10 -7.51
C TYR A 72 19.97 12.58 -7.50
N VAL A 73 19.77 11.32 -7.88
CA VAL A 73 18.48 10.62 -7.86
C VAL A 73 18.68 9.28 -7.18
N SER A 74 17.95 9.02 -6.11
CA SER A 74 17.87 7.68 -5.51
C SER A 74 16.49 7.07 -5.74
N VAL A 75 16.47 5.76 -5.95
CA VAL A 75 15.25 4.98 -6.08
C VAL A 75 15.23 3.94 -4.97
N ASP A 76 14.21 3.96 -4.14
CA ASP A 76 14.07 3.11 -2.97
C ASP A 76 12.74 2.34 -3.01
N ARG A 77 12.80 1.05 -2.66
CA ARG A 77 11.61 0.24 -2.47
C ARG A 77 11.08 0.44 -1.05
N VAL A 78 9.87 0.96 -0.93
CA VAL A 78 9.18 1.14 0.37
C VAL A 78 8.03 0.15 0.51
N THR A 79 7.49 -0.02 1.70
CA THR A 79 6.51 -1.07 2.04
C THR A 79 5.34 -1.18 1.05
N LYS A 80 4.79 -0.06 0.59
CA LYS A 80 3.61 -0.02 -0.30
C LYS A 80 3.84 0.80 -1.57
N GLY A 81 5.09 0.90 -2.05
CA GLY A 81 5.38 1.72 -3.22
C GLY A 81 6.85 1.72 -3.62
N VAL A 82 7.17 2.56 -4.59
CA VAL A 82 8.52 2.91 -4.99
C VAL A 82 8.70 4.41 -4.75
N LYS A 83 9.77 4.79 -4.07
CA LYS A 83 10.10 6.17 -3.77
C LYS A 83 11.27 6.63 -4.64
N ILE A 84 11.08 7.72 -5.35
CA ILE A 84 12.15 8.40 -6.10
C ILE A 84 12.46 9.69 -5.34
N THR A 85 13.70 9.84 -4.90
CA THR A 85 14.16 11.05 -4.22
C THR A 85 15.15 11.79 -5.13
N MET A 86 14.88 13.06 -5.36
CA MET A 86 15.71 13.91 -6.22
C MET A 86 16.24 15.12 -5.44
N ALA A 87 17.51 15.46 -5.65
CA ALA A 87 18.12 16.61 -5.00
C ALA A 87 17.47 17.92 -5.48
N SER A 88 16.83 18.67 -4.57
CA SER A 88 16.07 19.88 -4.85
C SER A 88 16.88 20.94 -5.62
N GLY A 89 18.15 21.16 -5.26
CA GLY A 89 19.03 22.14 -5.93
C GLY A 89 19.37 21.81 -7.40
N ARG A 90 19.05 20.60 -7.86
CA ARG A 90 19.15 20.23 -9.28
C ARG A 90 17.83 20.45 -10.02
N LEU A 91 16.71 20.29 -9.32
CA LEU A 91 15.37 20.44 -9.89
C LEU A 91 14.97 21.90 -10.02
N PHE A 92 15.27 22.71 -9.02
CA PHE A 92 14.81 24.09 -8.90
C PHE A 92 15.98 25.04 -8.63
N GLN A 93 15.80 26.30 -9.00
CA GLN A 93 16.68 27.35 -8.51
C GLN A 93 16.30 27.74 -7.08
N SER A 94 17.22 28.43 -6.40
CA SER A 94 16.96 28.90 -5.04
C SER A 94 15.74 29.82 -5.01
N MET A 95 14.82 29.61 -4.06
CA MET A 95 13.60 30.38 -3.85
C MET A 95 12.62 30.38 -5.04
N ASP A 96 12.79 29.47 -6.02
CA ASP A 96 11.95 29.36 -7.20
C ASP A 96 11.24 28.00 -7.25
N ASP A 97 10.07 27.98 -7.89
CA ASP A 97 9.24 26.79 -8.11
C ASP A 97 9.29 26.30 -9.57
N GLU A 98 9.98 27.03 -10.45
CA GLU A 98 10.12 26.62 -11.85
C GLU A 98 11.17 25.52 -11.98
N VAL A 99 10.77 24.43 -12.64
CA VAL A 99 11.64 23.27 -12.86
C VAL A 99 12.68 23.61 -13.93
N GLN A 100 13.96 23.38 -13.62
CA GLN A 100 15.04 23.65 -14.55
C GLN A 100 14.94 22.77 -15.81
N PRO A 101 15.06 23.33 -17.02
CA PRO A 101 14.96 22.57 -18.27
C PRO A 101 15.95 21.41 -18.39
N LEU A 102 17.08 21.50 -17.68
CA LEU A 102 18.13 20.47 -17.64
C LEU A 102 17.59 19.11 -17.13
N VAL A 103 16.55 19.10 -16.28
CA VAL A 103 15.98 17.89 -15.71
C VAL A 103 14.77 17.33 -16.50
N TYR A 104 14.31 18.04 -17.54
CA TYR A 104 13.19 17.55 -18.35
C TYR A 104 13.44 16.18 -19.00
N PRO A 105 14.63 15.85 -19.53
CA PRO A 105 14.90 14.52 -20.04
C PRO A 105 14.70 13.43 -18.98
N LEU A 106 15.18 13.68 -17.76
CA LEU A 106 15.01 12.77 -16.63
C LEU A 106 13.52 12.59 -16.25
N LEU A 107 12.77 13.69 -16.11
CA LEU A 107 11.34 13.62 -15.80
C LEU A 107 10.54 12.93 -16.90
N ARG A 108 10.94 13.12 -18.17
CA ARG A 108 10.33 12.40 -19.30
C ARG A 108 10.62 10.90 -19.25
N GLN A 109 11.83 10.52 -18.88
CA GLN A 109 12.23 9.13 -18.70
C GLN A 109 11.42 8.48 -17.56
N ILE A 110 11.34 9.14 -16.40
CA ILE A 110 10.50 8.71 -15.26
C ILE A 110 9.03 8.56 -15.70
N GLY A 111 8.48 9.59 -16.34
CA GLY A 111 7.11 9.56 -16.86
C GLY A 111 6.85 8.43 -17.87
N GLY A 112 7.83 8.13 -18.72
CA GLY A 112 7.77 7.01 -19.66
C GLY A 112 7.69 5.66 -18.97
N ILE A 113 8.55 5.42 -17.97
CA ILE A 113 8.56 4.18 -17.17
C ILE A 113 7.25 4.03 -16.38
N ILE A 114 6.83 5.09 -15.71
CA ILE A 114 5.57 5.09 -14.94
C ILE A 114 4.39 4.75 -15.84
N ARG A 115 4.32 5.33 -17.05
CA ARG A 115 3.22 5.08 -17.99
C ARG A 115 3.07 3.63 -18.37
N VAL A 116 4.17 2.90 -18.59
CA VAL A 116 4.15 1.49 -19.00
C VAL A 116 4.22 0.52 -17.82
N SER A 117 4.34 1.03 -16.59
CA SER A 117 4.44 0.19 -15.41
C SER A 117 3.18 -0.66 -15.22
N LYS A 118 3.37 -1.94 -14.91
CA LYS A 118 2.26 -2.89 -14.73
C LYS A 118 1.38 -2.53 -13.53
N VAL A 119 1.95 -1.91 -12.50
CA VAL A 119 1.20 -1.51 -11.31
C VAL A 119 0.13 -0.45 -11.61
N LEU A 120 0.40 0.48 -12.52
CA LEU A 120 -0.58 1.50 -12.93
C LEU A 120 -1.60 0.97 -13.95
N ASN A 121 -1.19 0.00 -14.78
CA ASN A 121 -2.01 -0.57 -15.84
C ASN A 121 -2.66 -1.92 -15.43
N VAL A 122 -2.69 -2.22 -14.14
CA VAL A 122 -3.23 -3.50 -13.62
C VAL A 122 -4.69 -3.73 -14.01
N TYR A 123 -5.50 -2.69 -14.15
CA TYR A 123 -6.89 -2.76 -14.58
C TYR A 123 -7.07 -3.00 -16.10
N GLU A 124 -6.04 -2.80 -16.89
CA GLU A 124 -6.05 -2.98 -18.35
C GLU A 124 -5.50 -4.34 -18.78
N ASP A 125 -4.94 -5.12 -17.83
CA ASP A 125 -4.29 -6.39 -18.09
C ASP A 125 -5.13 -7.56 -17.57
N ASP A 126 -5.70 -8.34 -18.48
CA ASP A 126 -6.56 -9.50 -18.18
C ASP A 126 -5.94 -10.52 -17.24
N ARG A 127 -4.61 -10.58 -17.15
CA ARG A 127 -3.89 -11.49 -16.25
C ARG A 127 -4.20 -11.22 -14.77
N TYR A 128 -4.59 -9.99 -14.44
CA TYR A 128 -4.88 -9.56 -13.07
C TYR A 128 -6.38 -9.53 -12.73
N ASN A 129 -7.27 -9.92 -13.66
CA ASN A 129 -8.71 -9.92 -13.44
C ASN A 129 -9.12 -10.76 -12.22
N ASN A 130 -8.49 -11.93 -12.00
CA ASN A 130 -8.75 -12.75 -10.82
C ASN A 130 -8.34 -12.05 -9.51
N LEU A 131 -7.23 -11.32 -9.54
CA LEU A 131 -6.76 -10.51 -8.41
C LEU A 131 -7.74 -9.38 -8.09
N LEU A 132 -8.13 -8.62 -9.12
CA LEU A 132 -9.08 -7.50 -8.98
C LEU A 132 -10.43 -7.99 -8.44
N THR A 133 -10.97 -9.06 -9.01
CA THR A 133 -12.22 -9.71 -8.53
C THR A 133 -12.09 -10.16 -7.06
N ALA A 134 -10.94 -10.71 -6.66
CA ALA A 134 -10.71 -11.12 -5.28
C ALA A 134 -10.68 -9.92 -4.30
N ILE A 135 -10.16 -8.76 -4.74
CA ILE A 135 -10.17 -7.52 -3.96
C ILE A 135 -11.59 -6.97 -3.86
N GLU A 136 -12.32 -6.88 -4.97
CA GLU A 136 -13.68 -6.36 -5.05
C GLU A 136 -14.68 -7.18 -4.23
N ASN A 137 -14.59 -8.52 -4.29
CA ASN A 137 -15.44 -9.42 -3.50
C ASN A 137 -15.28 -9.23 -1.98
N ARG A 138 -14.21 -8.56 -1.54
CA ARG A 138 -13.96 -8.18 -0.14
C ARG A 138 -14.36 -6.74 0.18
N GLY A 139 -15.01 -6.07 -0.76
CA GLY A 139 -15.41 -4.66 -0.62
C GLY A 139 -14.24 -3.67 -0.71
N GLY A 140 -13.07 -4.12 -1.20
CA GLY A 140 -11.90 -3.29 -1.44
C GLY A 140 -11.79 -2.84 -2.90
N TYR A 141 -10.85 -1.93 -3.14
CA TYR A 141 -10.40 -1.56 -4.49
C TYR A 141 -8.91 -1.27 -4.45
N LEU A 142 -8.22 -1.54 -5.55
CA LEU A 142 -6.81 -1.20 -5.68
C LEU A 142 -6.69 0.24 -6.19
N ASN A 143 -6.24 1.14 -5.32
CA ASN A 143 -5.95 2.52 -5.71
C ASN A 143 -4.44 2.70 -5.87
N VAL A 144 -4.02 3.02 -7.08
CA VAL A 144 -2.63 3.37 -7.39
C VAL A 144 -2.57 4.86 -7.71
N GLU A 145 -1.78 5.59 -6.95
CA GLU A 145 -1.56 7.03 -7.13
C GLU A 145 -0.07 7.35 -7.21
N ILE A 146 0.25 8.44 -7.87
CA ILE A 146 1.59 9.01 -7.92
C ILE A 146 1.61 10.23 -7.02
N ARG A 147 2.37 10.16 -5.93
CA ARG A 147 2.47 11.24 -4.97
C ARG A 147 3.76 12.01 -5.17
N CYS A 148 3.66 13.32 -5.31
CA CYS A 148 4.79 14.23 -5.37
C CYS A 148 4.88 15.03 -4.07
N GLU A 149 5.96 14.86 -3.34
CA GLU A 149 6.21 15.55 -2.08
C GLU A 149 7.32 16.59 -2.30
N GLY A 150 7.03 17.86 -2.00
CA GLY A 150 8.00 18.93 -2.03
C GLY A 150 8.64 19.12 -0.66
N HIS A 151 9.98 19.18 -0.61
CA HIS A 151 10.72 19.48 0.60
C HIS A 151 11.58 20.73 0.37
N THR A 152 11.61 21.61 1.35
CA THR A 152 12.50 22.78 1.43
C THR A 152 13.39 22.65 2.67
N ASP A 153 14.47 23.43 2.71
CA ASP A 153 15.27 23.62 3.92
C ASP A 153 14.51 24.45 4.98
N ASP A 154 15.05 24.48 6.18
CA ASP A 154 14.48 25.25 7.31
C ASP A 154 14.82 26.75 7.27
N LEU A 155 15.53 27.22 6.22
CA LEU A 155 15.89 28.63 6.08
C LEU A 155 14.63 29.46 5.80
N GLN A 156 14.46 30.53 6.56
CA GLN A 156 13.37 31.48 6.35
C GLN A 156 13.51 32.18 5.00
N LEU A 157 12.46 32.25 4.25
CA LEU A 157 12.40 32.99 2.99
C LEU A 157 12.53 34.51 3.30
N PRO A 158 13.31 35.25 2.49
CA PRO A 158 13.37 36.71 2.60
C PRO A 158 11.98 37.34 2.37
N GLN A 159 11.74 38.51 2.95
CA GLN A 159 10.48 39.25 2.81
C GLN A 159 10.13 39.63 1.36
N TYR A 160 11.12 39.66 0.47
CA TYR A 160 10.93 39.92 -0.97
C TYR A 160 10.70 38.65 -1.80
N ALA A 161 10.68 37.48 -1.18
CA ALA A 161 10.48 36.25 -1.90
C ALA A 161 9.07 36.17 -2.52
N LYS A 162 8.92 35.48 -3.65
CA LYS A 162 7.67 35.20 -4.33
C LYS A 162 6.66 34.45 -3.44
N PHE A 163 7.16 33.66 -2.51
CA PHE A 163 6.38 32.77 -1.64
C PHE A 163 6.34 33.30 -0.21
N GLN A 164 5.19 33.12 0.46
CA GLN A 164 5.00 33.60 1.83
C GLN A 164 5.67 32.69 2.87
N SER A 165 5.86 31.42 2.53
CA SER A 165 6.44 30.42 3.43
C SER A 165 7.13 29.30 2.66
N ASN A 166 7.97 28.53 3.35
CA ASN A 166 8.56 27.30 2.82
C ASN A 166 7.50 26.25 2.45
N TRP A 167 6.35 26.24 3.12
CA TRP A 167 5.20 25.40 2.77
C TRP A 167 4.62 25.76 1.41
N ASP A 168 4.43 27.04 1.17
CA ASP A 168 3.92 27.56 -0.09
C ASP A 168 4.86 27.22 -1.25
N LEU A 169 6.16 27.43 -1.05
CA LEU A 169 7.20 27.08 -2.02
C LEU A 169 7.24 25.56 -2.29
N SER A 170 7.22 24.71 -1.24
CA SER A 170 7.29 23.26 -1.39
C SER A 170 6.05 22.71 -2.12
N THR A 171 4.86 23.21 -1.79
CA THR A 171 3.61 22.82 -2.46
C THR A 171 3.62 23.24 -3.93
N SER A 172 4.07 24.47 -4.23
CA SER A 172 4.18 24.94 -5.62
C SER A 172 5.16 24.10 -6.45
N ARG A 173 6.30 23.72 -5.87
CA ARG A 173 7.28 22.80 -6.48
C ARG A 173 6.67 21.45 -6.77
N ALA A 174 5.97 20.85 -5.81
CA ALA A 174 5.30 19.57 -5.98
C ALA A 174 4.24 19.64 -7.10
N LEU A 175 3.44 20.70 -7.15
CA LEU A 175 2.43 20.92 -8.20
C LEU A 175 3.07 21.05 -9.60
N ASN A 176 4.21 21.74 -9.73
CA ASN A 176 4.90 21.89 -11.01
C ASN A 176 5.50 20.55 -11.48
N ILE A 177 6.01 19.71 -10.58
CA ILE A 177 6.43 18.34 -10.91
C ILE A 177 5.23 17.50 -11.35
N VAL A 178 4.09 17.56 -10.66
CA VAL A 178 2.86 16.86 -11.04
C VAL A 178 2.43 17.23 -12.47
N LYS A 179 2.40 18.53 -12.81
CA LYS A 179 2.06 18.99 -14.16
C LYS A 179 2.99 18.39 -15.21
N LEU A 180 4.31 18.51 -15.01
CA LEU A 180 5.30 18.00 -15.97
C LEU A 180 5.25 16.48 -16.10
N LEU A 181 5.14 15.73 -14.99
CA LEU A 181 5.01 14.28 -15.04
C LEU A 181 3.72 13.82 -15.70
N SER A 182 2.59 14.51 -15.44
CA SER A 182 1.33 14.23 -16.11
C SER A 182 1.45 14.43 -17.62
N ASP A 183 2.06 15.53 -18.05
CA ASP A 183 2.28 15.82 -19.48
C ASP A 183 3.22 14.80 -20.15
N PHE A 184 4.32 14.45 -19.49
CA PHE A 184 5.31 13.51 -20.05
C PHE A 184 4.84 12.06 -20.04
N SER A 185 4.11 11.65 -19.01
CA SER A 185 3.57 10.30 -18.90
C SER A 185 2.25 10.11 -19.67
N ARG A 186 1.53 11.20 -19.98
CA ARG A 186 0.15 11.18 -20.48
C ARG A 186 -0.86 10.54 -19.52
N ILE A 187 -0.52 10.51 -18.24
CA ILE A 187 -1.42 10.05 -17.18
C ILE A 187 -2.22 11.26 -16.68
N PRO A 188 -3.54 11.14 -16.51
CA PRO A 188 -4.37 12.28 -16.07
C PRO A 188 -3.96 12.73 -14.67
N GLN A 189 -4.02 14.04 -14.41
CA GLN A 189 -3.63 14.64 -13.12
C GLN A 189 -4.42 14.09 -11.94
N SER A 190 -5.61 13.52 -12.16
CA SER A 190 -6.40 12.85 -11.12
C SER A 190 -5.72 11.63 -10.49
N LYS A 191 -4.68 11.08 -11.13
CA LYS A 191 -3.85 9.99 -10.60
C LYS A 191 -2.65 10.49 -9.80
N PHE A 192 -2.48 11.80 -9.69
CA PHE A 192 -1.40 12.45 -8.95
C PHE A 192 -1.93 13.16 -7.71
N SER A 193 -1.10 13.22 -6.67
CA SER A 193 -1.28 14.10 -5.51
C SER A 193 -0.01 14.90 -5.24
N ALA A 194 -0.16 16.13 -4.79
CA ALA A 194 0.94 17.02 -4.38
C ALA A 194 0.82 17.33 -2.90
N MET A 195 1.93 17.28 -2.18
CA MET A 195 2.03 17.62 -0.76
C MET A 195 3.25 18.49 -0.46
#